data_80da6500aecd503a16e505a8d56b998d
#
_entry.id   80da6500aecd503a16e505a8d56b998d
#
_cell.length_a   1.000
_cell.length_b   1.000
_cell.length_c   1.000
_cell.angle_alpha   90.00
_cell.angle_beta   90.00
_cell.angle_gamma   90.00
#
_symmetry.space_group_name_H-M   'P 1'
#
loop_
_entity.id
_entity.type
_entity.pdbx_description
1 polymer ?
#
loop_
_entity_poly.entity_id
_entity_poly.type
_entity_poly.pdbx_seq_one_letter_code
_entity_poly.pdbx_strand_id
1 'polypeptide(L)'
;MIEIKKLRKSYDGKTDVLQEMTVTIADSSVFGLVGINGAGKSTLLRLISGVLRADHGVILIDGEDVYENEKIKKQIFFLPDDPYYTANVCANDLADLYRATHDFNEDIFRGHLEEFGLNAKKPIRNFSKGMKRQVFVALALAVQPKYLLLDEAFDGLDPLARLTLKRALAEMVEQKNTTVIISSHSLRELEDFCDSYGIIDHGKMTSSGDLEGDMQKIHKFQAAFNREVGAEELAFCMSVSQTGRVIQMTVRGDKEEILQKIQALNPLFVEEIPMDFEEMFIGEVQSRGYMK
;
A
#
# COMPACT_ATOMS: atom_id res chain seq x y z
N MET A 1 -8.76 -14.94 -0.51
CA MET A 1 -8.44 -14.24 0.77
C MET A 1 -7.04 -14.59 1.22
N ILE A 2 -6.27 -13.61 1.68
CA ILE A 2 -4.91 -13.83 2.20
C ILE A 2 -4.92 -13.63 3.71
N GLU A 3 -4.46 -14.64 4.46
CA GLU A 3 -4.36 -14.60 5.92
C GLU A 3 -2.89 -14.74 6.33
N ILE A 4 -2.39 -13.77 7.07
CA ILE A 4 -1.05 -13.76 7.63
C ILE A 4 -1.17 -13.89 9.14
N LYS A 5 -0.55 -14.92 9.74
CA LYS A 5 -0.69 -15.24 11.16
C LYS A 5 0.68 -15.34 11.82
N LYS A 6 0.97 -14.42 12.74
CA LYS A 6 2.20 -14.38 13.58
C LYS A 6 3.49 -14.56 12.78
N LEU A 7 3.56 -13.88 11.63
CA LEU A 7 4.65 -14.02 10.69
C LEU A 7 5.94 -13.38 11.21
N ARG A 8 7.04 -14.13 11.20
CA ARG A 8 8.38 -13.64 11.52
C ARG A 8 9.36 -13.97 10.41
N LYS A 9 10.29 -13.08 10.15
CA LYS A 9 11.37 -13.26 9.19
C LYS A 9 12.63 -12.54 9.61
N SER A 10 13.73 -13.28 9.61
CA SER A 10 15.11 -12.79 9.74
C SER A 10 15.94 -13.25 8.55
N TYR A 11 16.94 -12.47 8.13
CA TYR A 11 17.91 -12.88 7.10
C TYR A 11 19.21 -13.40 7.69
N ASP A 12 19.55 -12.99 8.90
CA ASP A 12 20.80 -13.32 9.59
C ASP A 12 20.60 -14.24 10.82
N GLY A 13 19.34 -14.57 11.11
CA GLY A 13 18.95 -15.35 12.30
C GLY A 13 19.09 -14.58 13.62
N LYS A 14 19.40 -13.27 13.59
CA LYS A 14 19.61 -12.44 14.77
C LYS A 14 18.63 -11.27 14.84
N THR A 15 18.41 -10.62 13.70
CA THR A 15 17.57 -9.43 13.60
C THR A 15 16.31 -9.74 12.81
N ASP A 16 15.16 -9.62 13.45
CA ASP A 16 13.87 -9.81 12.78
C ASP A 16 13.56 -8.60 11.90
N VAL A 17 13.42 -8.85 10.60
CA VAL A 17 12.92 -7.86 9.61
C VAL A 17 11.40 -7.77 9.68
N LEU A 18 10.71 -8.88 10.00
CA LEU A 18 9.28 -8.92 10.31
C LEU A 18 9.06 -9.56 11.67
N GLN A 19 8.19 -8.94 12.50
CA GLN A 19 8.00 -9.28 13.91
C GLN A 19 6.52 -9.57 14.18
N GLU A 20 6.16 -10.86 14.23
CA GLU A 20 4.81 -11.36 14.61
C GLU A 20 3.65 -10.68 13.88
N MET A 21 3.82 -10.41 12.59
CA MET A 21 2.78 -9.77 11.79
C MET A 21 1.53 -10.63 11.68
N THR A 22 0.38 -10.02 11.88
CA THR A 22 -0.93 -10.63 11.66
C THR A 22 -1.82 -9.64 10.92
N VAL A 23 -2.32 -10.04 9.74
CA VAL A 23 -3.25 -9.25 8.94
C VAL A 23 -4.04 -10.16 8.01
N THR A 24 -5.27 -9.77 7.71
CA THR A 24 -6.13 -10.43 6.72
C THR A 24 -6.43 -9.45 5.60
N ILE A 25 -6.27 -9.90 4.36
CA ILE A 25 -6.53 -9.12 3.15
C ILE A 25 -7.73 -9.75 2.44
N ALA A 26 -8.76 -8.97 2.21
CA ALA A 26 -9.99 -9.41 1.56
C ALA A 26 -9.75 -9.77 0.08
N ASP A 27 -10.58 -10.64 -0.47
CA ASP A 27 -10.59 -10.89 -1.92
C ASP A 27 -11.17 -9.70 -2.69
N SER A 28 -10.78 -9.60 -3.95
CA SER A 28 -11.35 -8.60 -4.89
C SER A 28 -11.25 -7.18 -4.34
N SER A 29 -10.10 -6.83 -3.79
CA SER A 29 -9.84 -5.52 -3.20
C SER A 29 -8.43 -5.04 -3.49
N VAL A 30 -8.21 -3.75 -3.29
CA VAL A 30 -6.87 -3.13 -3.32
C VAL A 30 -6.41 -2.87 -1.89
N PHE A 31 -5.33 -3.54 -1.49
CA PHE A 31 -4.69 -3.36 -0.20
C PHE A 31 -3.41 -2.53 -0.33
N GLY A 32 -3.38 -1.36 0.27
CA GLY A 32 -2.22 -0.46 0.32
C GLY A 32 -1.27 -0.84 1.47
N LEU A 33 -0.04 -1.21 1.14
CA LEU A 33 0.99 -1.52 2.12
C LEU A 33 1.94 -0.34 2.29
N VAL A 34 1.84 0.36 3.41
CA VAL A 34 2.53 1.61 3.69
C VAL A 34 3.66 1.43 4.70
N GLY A 35 4.74 2.18 4.54
CA GLY A 35 5.84 2.21 5.49
C GLY A 35 7.09 2.84 4.90
N ILE A 36 7.97 3.33 5.77
CA ILE A 36 9.26 3.90 5.34
C ILE A 36 10.15 2.86 4.66
N ASN A 37 11.17 3.32 3.97
CA ASN A 37 12.17 2.42 3.39
C ASN A 37 12.85 1.58 4.48
N GLY A 38 12.94 0.27 4.23
CA GLY A 38 13.48 -0.67 5.22
C GLY A 38 12.47 -1.19 6.26
N ALA A 39 11.22 -0.74 6.26
CA ALA A 39 10.19 -1.20 7.21
C ALA A 39 9.82 -2.69 7.07
N GLY A 40 10.13 -3.33 5.92
CA GLY A 40 9.82 -4.76 5.69
C GLY A 40 8.80 -5.02 4.58
N LYS A 41 8.30 -4.00 3.86
CA LYS A 41 7.28 -4.13 2.80
C LYS A 41 7.65 -5.16 1.74
N SER A 42 8.80 -5.00 1.08
CA SER A 42 9.30 -5.93 0.05
C SER A 42 9.53 -7.35 0.59
N THR A 43 9.93 -7.47 1.85
CA THR A 43 10.09 -8.77 2.51
C THR A 43 8.75 -9.46 2.67
N LEU A 44 7.72 -8.72 3.11
CA LEU A 44 6.37 -9.24 3.23
C LEU A 44 5.81 -9.69 1.87
N LEU A 45 5.94 -8.87 0.82
CA LEU A 45 5.48 -9.25 -0.52
C LEU A 45 6.20 -10.50 -1.07
N ARG A 46 7.50 -10.65 -0.82
CA ARG A 46 8.26 -11.87 -1.19
C ARG A 46 7.81 -13.11 -0.41
N LEU A 47 7.38 -12.97 0.82
CA LEU A 47 6.81 -14.05 1.61
C LEU A 47 5.42 -14.43 1.11
N ILE A 48 4.54 -13.45 0.81
CA ILE A 48 3.20 -13.68 0.24
C ILE A 48 3.31 -14.33 -1.15
N SER A 49 4.32 -13.96 -1.96
CA SER A 49 4.55 -14.59 -3.27
C SER A 49 5.15 -16.00 -3.16
N GLY A 50 5.51 -16.47 -1.96
CA GLY A 50 6.16 -17.75 -1.75
C GLY A 50 7.60 -17.84 -2.27
N VAL A 51 8.23 -16.69 -2.64
CA VAL A 51 9.65 -16.62 -3.01
C VAL A 51 10.55 -16.83 -1.80
N LEU A 52 10.12 -16.32 -0.64
CA LEU A 52 10.79 -16.52 0.64
C LEU A 52 9.98 -17.44 1.55
N ARG A 53 10.68 -18.18 2.39
CA ARG A 53 10.08 -18.95 3.50
C ARG A 53 10.05 -18.11 4.76
N ALA A 54 8.93 -18.14 5.49
CA ALA A 54 8.85 -17.59 6.84
C ALA A 54 9.68 -18.41 7.84
N ASP A 55 10.24 -17.77 8.85
CA ASP A 55 10.93 -18.46 9.93
C ASP A 55 9.93 -18.95 10.99
N HIS A 56 8.86 -18.18 11.21
CA HIS A 56 7.73 -18.54 12.06
C HIS A 56 6.42 -17.98 11.48
N GLY A 57 5.31 -18.56 11.92
CA GLY A 57 3.98 -18.17 11.43
C GLY A 57 3.65 -18.82 10.09
N VAL A 58 2.53 -18.40 9.49
CA VAL A 58 2.02 -18.98 8.23
C VAL A 58 1.35 -17.91 7.40
N ILE A 59 1.43 -18.08 6.08
CA ILE A 59 0.65 -17.30 5.09
C ILE A 59 -0.25 -18.29 4.37
N LEU A 60 -1.56 -18.08 4.52
CA LEU A 60 -2.57 -18.85 3.84
C LEU A 60 -3.21 -18.02 2.73
N ILE A 61 -3.29 -18.58 1.55
CA ILE A 61 -4.03 -18.02 0.41
C ILE A 61 -5.13 -19.00 0.08
N ASP A 62 -6.38 -18.56 0.17
CA ASP A 62 -7.57 -19.43 0.05
C ASP A 62 -7.55 -20.64 1.01
N GLY A 63 -6.97 -20.45 2.21
CA GLY A 63 -6.85 -21.49 3.21
C GLY A 63 -5.68 -22.46 3.02
N GLU A 64 -4.89 -22.34 1.94
CA GLU A 64 -3.73 -23.18 1.63
C GLU A 64 -2.42 -22.42 1.89
N ASP A 65 -1.40 -23.11 2.44
CA ASP A 65 -0.06 -22.51 2.63
C ASP A 65 0.56 -22.18 1.27
N VAL A 66 1.13 -20.97 1.17
CA VAL A 66 1.72 -20.48 -0.08
C VAL A 66 3.10 -21.08 -0.35
N TYR A 67 3.86 -21.44 0.70
CA TYR A 67 5.24 -21.90 0.53
C TYR A 67 5.27 -23.29 -0.11
N GLU A 68 6.07 -23.42 -1.21
CA GLU A 68 6.18 -24.66 -2.01
C GLU A 68 4.84 -25.15 -2.65
N ASN A 69 3.82 -24.33 -2.69
CA ASN A 69 2.52 -24.66 -3.30
C ASN A 69 2.44 -24.11 -4.73
N GLU A 70 2.73 -24.97 -5.71
CA GLU A 70 2.71 -24.55 -7.13
C GLU A 70 1.33 -24.09 -7.62
N LYS A 71 0.25 -24.72 -7.09
CA LYS A 71 -1.12 -24.36 -7.45
C LYS A 71 -1.45 -22.91 -7.07
N ILE A 72 -1.04 -22.52 -5.86
CA ILE A 72 -1.24 -21.15 -5.36
C ILE A 72 -0.31 -20.18 -6.10
N LYS A 73 0.97 -20.53 -6.27
CA LYS A 73 1.95 -19.67 -6.95
C LYS A 73 1.57 -19.33 -8.38
N LYS A 74 0.91 -20.24 -9.11
CA LYS A 74 0.39 -19.96 -10.46
C LYS A 74 -0.71 -18.90 -10.50
N GLN A 75 -1.36 -18.61 -9.37
CA GLN A 75 -2.38 -17.57 -9.25
C GLN A 75 -1.80 -16.20 -8.85
N ILE A 76 -0.50 -16.15 -8.54
CA ILE A 76 0.17 -14.94 -8.05
C ILE A 76 1.07 -14.38 -9.14
N PHE A 77 0.96 -13.07 -9.37
CA PHE A 77 1.98 -12.32 -10.09
C PHE A 77 2.64 -11.34 -9.12
N PHE A 78 3.96 -11.42 -9.01
CA PHE A 78 4.74 -10.51 -8.17
C PHE A 78 5.65 -9.63 -9.03
N LEU A 79 5.44 -8.32 -8.98
CA LEU A 79 6.30 -7.31 -9.57
C LEU A 79 7.14 -6.66 -8.47
N PRO A 80 8.43 -6.99 -8.35
CA PRO A 80 9.33 -6.34 -7.41
C PRO A 80 9.70 -4.92 -7.86
N ASP A 81 10.25 -4.10 -6.97
CA ASP A 81 10.73 -2.75 -7.28
C ASP A 81 11.83 -2.77 -8.36
N ASP A 82 12.76 -3.73 -8.30
CA ASP A 82 13.79 -3.94 -9.35
C ASP A 82 13.64 -5.34 -9.95
N PRO A 83 12.87 -5.49 -11.05
CA PRO A 83 12.68 -6.78 -11.72
C PRO A 83 13.95 -7.25 -12.40
N TYR A 84 14.31 -8.51 -12.19
CA TYR A 84 15.44 -9.11 -12.88
C TYR A 84 15.13 -9.44 -14.34
N TYR A 85 16.04 -9.12 -15.24
CA TYR A 85 16.01 -9.50 -16.65
C TYR A 85 17.43 -9.59 -17.23
N THR A 86 17.60 -10.39 -18.28
CA THR A 86 18.90 -10.54 -18.96
C THR A 86 19.17 -9.37 -19.90
N ALA A 87 20.44 -9.10 -20.20
CA ALA A 87 20.89 -7.86 -20.86
C ALA A 87 20.25 -7.56 -22.23
N ASN A 88 19.88 -8.58 -23.01
CA ASN A 88 19.37 -8.40 -24.38
C ASN A 88 17.87 -8.69 -24.52
N VAL A 89 17.18 -8.99 -23.42
CA VAL A 89 15.75 -9.32 -23.45
C VAL A 89 14.93 -8.10 -23.84
N CYS A 90 13.93 -8.31 -24.68
CA CYS A 90 12.91 -7.32 -25.03
C CYS A 90 11.55 -7.67 -24.38
N ALA A 91 10.56 -6.79 -24.53
CA ALA A 91 9.23 -7.01 -23.94
C ALA A 91 8.55 -8.27 -24.52
N ASN A 92 8.73 -8.56 -25.80
CA ASN A 92 8.19 -9.78 -26.43
C ASN A 92 8.81 -11.06 -25.84
N ASP A 93 10.13 -11.06 -25.58
CA ASP A 93 10.79 -12.24 -25.01
C ASP A 93 10.27 -12.54 -23.59
N LEU A 94 9.98 -11.50 -22.80
CA LEU A 94 9.32 -11.67 -21.51
C LEU A 94 7.88 -12.15 -21.66
N ALA A 95 7.13 -11.63 -22.62
CA ALA A 95 5.77 -12.10 -22.90
C ALA A 95 5.76 -13.58 -23.30
N ASP A 96 6.73 -14.06 -24.08
CA ASP A 96 6.88 -15.48 -24.43
C ASP A 96 7.08 -16.35 -23.19
N LEU A 97 7.87 -15.88 -22.21
CA LEU A 97 8.08 -16.57 -20.94
C LEU A 97 6.78 -16.68 -20.15
N TYR A 98 6.00 -15.59 -20.05
CA TYR A 98 4.72 -15.59 -19.30
C TYR A 98 3.65 -16.42 -20.01
N ARG A 99 3.58 -16.42 -21.36
CA ARG A 99 2.69 -17.31 -22.12
C ARG A 99 2.95 -18.79 -21.87
N ALA A 100 4.19 -19.16 -21.61
CA ALA A 100 4.53 -20.55 -21.31
C ALA A 100 4.09 -21.02 -19.92
N THR A 101 3.81 -20.09 -19.00
CA THR A 101 3.57 -20.40 -17.59
C THR A 101 2.21 -19.93 -17.06
N HIS A 102 1.55 -19.00 -17.75
CA HIS A 102 0.28 -18.38 -17.32
C HIS A 102 -0.67 -18.24 -18.52
N ASP A 103 -1.94 -18.08 -18.23
CA ASP A 103 -2.89 -17.53 -19.21
C ASP A 103 -2.47 -16.09 -19.49
N PHE A 104 -2.26 -15.75 -20.77
CA PHE A 104 -1.72 -14.47 -21.18
C PHE A 104 -2.59 -13.80 -22.23
N ASN A 105 -3.06 -12.59 -21.96
CA ASN A 105 -3.87 -11.82 -22.88
C ASN A 105 -2.99 -10.91 -23.76
N GLU A 106 -2.82 -11.31 -25.01
CA GLU A 106 -1.99 -10.61 -25.98
C GLU A 106 -2.51 -9.21 -26.32
N ASP A 107 -3.84 -9.04 -26.39
CA ASP A 107 -4.45 -7.75 -26.76
C ASP A 107 -4.23 -6.72 -25.64
N ILE A 108 -4.35 -7.14 -24.38
CA ILE A 108 -4.04 -6.29 -23.21
C ILE A 108 -2.57 -5.91 -23.23
N PHE A 109 -1.67 -6.87 -23.43
CA PHE A 109 -0.24 -6.60 -23.47
C PHE A 109 0.13 -5.57 -24.56
N ARG A 110 -0.34 -5.79 -25.77
CA ARG A 110 -0.08 -4.89 -26.91
C ARG A 110 -0.71 -3.53 -26.72
N GLY A 111 -1.96 -3.50 -26.27
CA GLY A 111 -2.68 -2.26 -26.01
C GLY A 111 -1.92 -1.35 -25.03
N HIS A 112 -1.45 -1.89 -23.89
CA HIS A 112 -0.69 -1.09 -22.93
C HIS A 112 0.71 -0.70 -23.46
N LEU A 113 1.40 -1.55 -24.22
CA LEU A 113 2.66 -1.14 -24.82
C LEU A 113 2.46 0.01 -25.82
N GLU A 114 1.39 0.00 -26.60
CA GLU A 114 1.03 1.07 -27.53
C GLU A 114 0.67 2.36 -26.77
N GLU A 115 -0.17 2.26 -25.74
CA GLU A 115 -0.55 3.39 -24.88
C GLU A 115 0.66 4.05 -24.21
N PHE A 116 1.65 3.26 -23.77
CA PHE A 116 2.90 3.77 -23.20
C PHE A 116 3.94 4.17 -24.26
N GLY A 117 3.64 4.02 -25.55
CA GLY A 117 4.56 4.35 -26.65
C GLY A 117 5.82 3.48 -26.66
N LEU A 118 5.75 2.23 -26.21
CA LEU A 118 6.88 1.34 -26.04
C LEU A 118 7.07 0.40 -27.24
N ASN A 119 8.31 0.30 -27.72
CA ASN A 119 8.65 -0.67 -28.77
C ASN A 119 8.96 -2.04 -28.14
N ALA A 120 8.07 -3.02 -28.36
CA ALA A 120 8.15 -4.37 -27.82
C ALA A 120 9.42 -5.15 -28.22
N LYS A 121 10.11 -4.75 -29.30
CA LYS A 121 11.33 -5.42 -29.82
C LYS A 121 12.62 -4.75 -29.34
N LYS A 122 12.54 -3.57 -28.71
CA LYS A 122 13.71 -2.85 -28.21
C LYS A 122 14.21 -3.52 -26.91
N PRO A 123 15.53 -3.77 -26.75
CA PRO A 123 16.07 -4.31 -25.50
C PRO A 123 15.71 -3.44 -24.29
N ILE A 124 15.20 -4.08 -23.22
CA ILE A 124 14.70 -3.40 -22.00
C ILE A 124 15.80 -2.57 -21.33
N ARG A 125 17.06 -3.01 -21.41
CA ARG A 125 18.20 -2.25 -20.86
C ARG A 125 18.31 -0.82 -21.41
N ASN A 126 17.79 -0.57 -22.61
CA ASN A 126 17.85 0.73 -23.30
C ASN A 126 16.66 1.65 -22.92
N PHE A 127 15.79 1.22 -22.03
CA PHE A 127 14.66 2.01 -21.51
C PHE A 127 15.05 2.78 -20.26
N SER A 128 14.39 3.91 -20.02
CA SER A 128 14.46 4.61 -18.73
C SER A 128 13.87 3.74 -17.60
N LYS A 129 14.10 4.10 -16.33
CA LYS A 129 13.49 3.40 -15.18
C LYS A 129 11.97 3.30 -15.34
N GLY A 130 11.30 4.42 -15.66
CA GLY A 130 9.84 4.46 -15.86
C GLY A 130 9.39 3.58 -17.04
N MET A 131 10.05 3.63 -18.19
CA MET A 131 9.72 2.78 -19.33
C MET A 131 9.88 1.29 -19.04
N LYS A 132 10.92 0.92 -18.26
CA LYS A 132 11.08 -0.47 -17.78
C LYS A 132 9.90 -0.88 -16.91
N ARG A 133 9.52 -0.03 -15.96
CA ARG A 133 8.36 -0.26 -15.10
C ARG A 133 7.09 -0.47 -15.92
N GLN A 134 6.84 0.38 -16.91
CA GLN A 134 5.70 0.25 -17.83
C GLN A 134 5.66 -1.09 -18.57
N VAL A 135 6.80 -1.63 -19.01
CA VAL A 135 6.85 -2.97 -19.63
C VAL A 135 6.38 -4.04 -18.64
N PHE A 136 6.91 -4.04 -17.41
CA PHE A 136 6.54 -5.04 -16.41
C PHE A 136 5.09 -4.89 -15.94
N VAL A 137 4.58 -3.66 -15.88
CA VAL A 137 3.16 -3.38 -15.63
C VAL A 137 2.30 -3.99 -16.74
N ALA A 138 2.64 -3.75 -18.02
CA ALA A 138 1.90 -4.33 -19.15
C ALA A 138 1.88 -5.87 -19.11
N LEU A 139 3.00 -6.51 -18.70
CA LEU A 139 3.05 -7.97 -18.49
C LEU A 139 2.13 -8.41 -17.35
N ALA A 140 2.16 -7.72 -16.21
CA ALA A 140 1.31 -8.02 -15.05
C ALA A 140 -0.19 -7.97 -15.41
N LEU A 141 -0.58 -6.90 -16.12
CA LEU A 141 -1.96 -6.70 -16.58
C LEU A 141 -2.40 -7.76 -17.59
N ALA A 142 -1.48 -8.21 -18.47
CA ALA A 142 -1.76 -9.24 -19.46
C ALA A 142 -1.92 -10.65 -18.87
N VAL A 143 -1.23 -10.95 -17.78
CA VAL A 143 -1.36 -12.23 -17.05
C VAL A 143 -2.69 -12.35 -16.32
N GLN A 144 -3.32 -11.25 -15.94
CA GLN A 144 -4.59 -11.20 -15.20
C GLN A 144 -4.64 -12.17 -14.00
N PRO A 145 -3.68 -12.11 -13.08
CA PRO A 145 -3.59 -13.06 -11.98
C PRO A 145 -4.72 -12.86 -10.97
N LYS A 146 -5.04 -13.91 -10.18
CA LYS A 146 -5.98 -13.77 -9.06
C LYS A 146 -5.39 -12.89 -7.94
N TYR A 147 -4.08 -12.96 -7.70
CA TYR A 147 -3.36 -12.17 -6.70
C TYR A 147 -2.22 -11.40 -7.37
N LEU A 148 -2.31 -10.09 -7.38
CA LEU A 148 -1.30 -9.20 -7.96
C LEU A 148 -0.56 -8.45 -6.85
N LEU A 149 0.73 -8.71 -6.73
CA LEU A 149 1.61 -8.10 -5.73
C LEU A 149 2.53 -7.10 -6.41
N LEU A 150 2.48 -5.84 -6.01
CA LEU A 150 3.19 -4.73 -6.64
C LEU A 150 4.08 -4.03 -5.61
N ASP A 151 5.41 -4.12 -5.79
CA ASP A 151 6.37 -3.46 -4.91
C ASP A 151 6.81 -2.13 -5.51
N GLU A 152 6.42 -1.00 -4.85
CA GLU A 152 6.71 0.38 -5.27
C GLU A 152 6.34 0.65 -6.75
N ALA A 153 5.19 0.12 -7.21
CA ALA A 153 4.86 0.09 -8.64
C ALA A 153 4.65 1.47 -9.27
N PHE A 154 4.32 2.49 -8.50
CA PHE A 154 4.18 3.87 -8.98
C PHE A 154 5.50 4.61 -9.15
N ASP A 155 6.59 4.06 -8.60
CA ASP A 155 7.91 4.71 -8.63
C ASP A 155 8.43 4.84 -10.07
N GLY A 156 8.84 6.07 -10.42
CA GLY A 156 9.38 6.38 -11.74
C GLY A 156 8.35 6.47 -12.87
N LEU A 157 7.05 6.24 -12.60
CA LEU A 157 5.98 6.51 -13.56
C LEU A 157 5.65 8.01 -13.58
N ASP A 158 5.43 8.54 -14.77
CA ASP A 158 4.86 9.87 -14.92
C ASP A 158 3.36 9.89 -14.52
N PRO A 159 2.75 11.07 -14.32
CA PRO A 159 1.36 11.16 -13.86
C PRO A 159 0.34 10.45 -14.76
N LEU A 160 0.57 10.44 -16.08
CA LEU A 160 -0.35 9.79 -17.02
C LEU A 160 -0.25 8.26 -16.91
N ALA A 161 0.98 7.73 -16.85
CA ALA A 161 1.21 6.30 -16.68
C ALA A 161 0.68 5.79 -15.32
N ARG A 162 0.78 6.60 -14.25
CA ARG A 162 0.16 6.27 -12.94
C ARG A 162 -1.35 6.18 -13.05
N LEU A 163 -1.99 7.13 -13.72
CA LEU A 163 -3.44 7.11 -13.93
C LEU A 163 -3.89 5.90 -14.74
N THR A 164 -3.17 5.58 -15.82
CA THR A 164 -3.42 4.38 -16.63
C THR A 164 -3.31 3.11 -15.77
N LEU A 165 -2.26 3.00 -14.95
CA LEU A 165 -2.09 1.86 -14.05
C LEU A 165 -3.24 1.76 -13.04
N LYS A 166 -3.60 2.86 -12.35
CA LYS A 166 -4.72 2.86 -11.39
C LYS A 166 -6.02 2.39 -12.03
N ARG A 167 -6.35 2.88 -13.23
CA ARG A 167 -7.56 2.45 -13.96
C ARG A 167 -7.53 0.97 -14.31
N ALA A 168 -6.42 0.49 -14.86
CA ALA A 168 -6.29 -0.92 -15.23
C ALA A 168 -6.38 -1.85 -14.01
N LEU A 169 -5.83 -1.46 -12.87
CA LEU A 169 -5.94 -2.23 -11.63
C LEU A 169 -7.37 -2.23 -11.09
N ALA A 170 -8.09 -1.10 -11.12
CA ALA A 170 -9.49 -1.02 -10.72
C ALA A 170 -10.35 -1.94 -11.60
N GLU A 171 -10.16 -1.93 -12.93
CA GLU A 171 -10.85 -2.83 -13.85
C GLU A 171 -10.55 -4.32 -13.55
N MET A 172 -9.31 -4.66 -13.19
CA MET A 172 -8.97 -6.04 -12.80
C MET A 172 -9.69 -6.46 -11.51
N VAL A 173 -9.79 -5.58 -10.53
CA VAL A 173 -10.52 -5.86 -9.29
C VAL A 173 -12.01 -6.08 -9.58
N GLU A 174 -12.63 -5.17 -10.32
CA GLU A 174 -14.08 -5.20 -10.59
C GLU A 174 -14.49 -6.34 -11.53
N GLN A 175 -13.74 -6.58 -12.61
CA GLN A 175 -14.15 -7.49 -13.68
C GLN A 175 -13.57 -8.89 -13.54
N LYS A 176 -12.40 -9.04 -12.87
CA LYS A 176 -11.67 -10.31 -12.75
C LYS A 176 -11.59 -10.82 -11.34
N ASN A 177 -12.14 -10.09 -10.35
CA ASN A 177 -12.01 -10.39 -8.93
C ASN A 177 -10.56 -10.56 -8.48
N THR A 178 -9.64 -9.79 -9.10
CA THR A 178 -8.23 -9.77 -8.69
C THR A 178 -8.08 -9.09 -7.32
N THR A 179 -7.28 -9.68 -6.45
CA THR A 179 -6.83 -9.04 -5.22
C THR A 179 -5.48 -8.39 -5.46
N VAL A 180 -5.39 -7.08 -5.25
CA VAL A 180 -4.16 -6.30 -5.47
C VAL A 180 -3.55 -5.94 -4.13
N ILE A 181 -2.25 -6.19 -3.96
CA ILE A 181 -1.46 -5.64 -2.85
C ILE A 181 -0.41 -4.74 -3.46
N ILE A 182 -0.42 -3.48 -3.09
CA ILE A 182 0.52 -2.50 -3.60
C ILE A 182 1.27 -1.82 -2.47
N SER A 183 2.61 -1.89 -2.49
CA SER A 183 3.43 -1.15 -1.55
C SER A 183 3.76 0.24 -2.07
N SER A 184 3.78 1.20 -1.17
CA SER A 184 4.30 2.55 -1.43
C SER A 184 4.90 3.15 -0.16
N HIS A 185 5.84 4.06 -0.34
CA HIS A 185 6.31 4.96 0.71
C HIS A 185 5.56 6.30 0.69
N SER A 186 4.72 6.54 -0.32
CA SER A 186 3.87 7.72 -0.47
C SER A 186 2.40 7.37 -0.20
N LEU A 187 1.86 7.90 0.86
CA LEU A 187 0.47 7.71 1.27
C LEU A 187 -0.52 8.26 0.26
N ARG A 188 -0.22 9.43 -0.32
CA ARG A 188 -1.06 10.08 -1.33
C ARG A 188 -1.28 9.24 -2.59
N GLU A 189 -0.33 8.37 -2.93
CA GLU A 189 -0.48 7.48 -4.08
C GLU A 189 -1.57 6.43 -3.87
N LEU A 190 -1.83 6.07 -2.61
CA LEU A 190 -2.74 5.00 -2.20
C LEU A 190 -4.12 5.50 -1.78
N GLU A 191 -4.23 6.76 -1.33
CA GLU A 191 -5.46 7.36 -0.75
C GLU A 191 -6.68 7.22 -1.66
N ASP A 192 -6.54 7.58 -2.94
CA ASP A 192 -7.66 7.58 -3.91
C ASP A 192 -7.87 6.22 -4.58
N PHE A 193 -7.21 5.16 -4.10
CA PHE A 193 -7.15 3.93 -4.87
C PHE A 193 -7.33 2.66 -4.03
N CYS A 194 -6.97 2.68 -2.75
CA CYS A 194 -7.02 1.49 -1.90
C CYS A 194 -8.32 1.39 -1.12
N ASP A 195 -8.89 0.18 -1.03
CA ASP A 195 -10.05 -0.11 -0.18
C ASP A 195 -9.63 -0.26 1.28
N SER A 196 -8.43 -0.83 1.49
CA SER A 196 -7.89 -1.12 2.81
C SER A 196 -6.38 -0.88 2.85
N TYR A 197 -5.84 -0.75 4.04
CA TYR A 197 -4.44 -0.43 4.23
C TYR A 197 -3.79 -1.26 5.35
N GLY A 198 -2.45 -1.35 5.27
CA GLY A 198 -1.61 -1.85 6.35
C GLY A 198 -0.36 -1.01 6.50
N ILE A 199 -0.09 -0.55 7.71
CA ILE A 199 1.07 0.27 8.04
C ILE A 199 2.12 -0.62 8.67
N ILE A 200 3.31 -0.65 8.04
CA ILE A 200 4.46 -1.36 8.60
C ILE A 200 5.48 -0.35 9.13
N ASP A 201 5.86 -0.52 10.37
CA ASP A 201 6.95 0.20 11.00
C ASP A 201 7.86 -0.75 11.77
N HIS A 202 9.18 -0.64 11.55
CA HIS A 202 10.19 -1.51 12.20
C HIS A 202 9.83 -3.00 12.21
N GLY A 203 9.30 -3.51 11.10
CA GLY A 203 8.95 -4.92 10.94
C GLY A 203 7.64 -5.34 11.60
N LYS A 204 6.85 -4.42 12.15
CA LYS A 204 5.54 -4.69 12.76
C LYS A 204 4.41 -4.08 11.95
N MET A 205 3.27 -4.77 11.88
CA MET A 205 2.04 -4.16 11.43
C MET A 205 1.49 -3.29 12.56
N THR A 206 1.63 -1.97 12.43
CA THR A 206 1.23 -1.02 13.48
C THR A 206 -0.24 -0.65 13.39
N SER A 207 -0.78 -0.59 12.18
CA SER A 207 -2.20 -0.39 11.93
C SER A 207 -2.61 -1.12 10.66
N SER A 208 -3.85 -1.56 10.59
CA SER A 208 -4.48 -2.05 9.37
C SER A 208 -5.99 -1.89 9.50
N GLY A 209 -6.66 -1.57 8.40
CA GLY A 209 -8.10 -1.33 8.44
C GLY A 209 -8.69 -1.02 7.07
N ASP A 210 -9.97 -0.73 7.10
CA ASP A 210 -10.71 -0.16 5.98
C ASP A 210 -10.38 1.33 5.87
N LEU A 211 -9.95 1.76 4.69
CA LEU A 211 -9.46 3.13 4.51
C LEU A 211 -10.59 4.16 4.68
N GLU A 212 -11.70 3.95 3.99
CA GLU A 212 -12.82 4.88 4.04
C GLU A 212 -13.45 4.93 5.45
N GLY A 213 -13.70 3.77 6.06
CA GLY A 213 -14.30 3.68 7.38
C GLY A 213 -13.42 4.26 8.49
N ASP A 214 -12.10 4.18 8.38
CA ASP A 214 -11.19 4.78 9.34
C ASP A 214 -11.03 6.29 9.11
N MET A 215 -11.03 6.75 7.85
CA MET A 215 -11.05 8.18 7.52
C MET A 215 -12.31 8.87 8.06
N GLN A 216 -13.47 8.24 7.98
CA GLN A 216 -14.73 8.78 8.50
C GLN A 216 -14.77 8.92 10.02
N LYS A 217 -13.92 8.21 10.76
CA LYS A 217 -13.84 8.25 12.23
C LYS A 217 -12.80 9.21 12.77
N ILE A 218 -11.98 9.80 11.91
CA ILE A 218 -10.93 10.72 12.33
C ILE A 218 -11.25 12.10 11.77
N HIS A 219 -11.26 13.09 12.64
CA HIS A 219 -11.63 14.45 12.32
C HIS A 219 -10.49 15.41 12.66
N LYS A 220 -10.28 16.40 11.80
CA LYS A 220 -9.32 17.48 12.03
C LYS A 220 -10.08 18.78 12.29
N PHE A 221 -9.84 19.36 13.47
CA PHE A 221 -10.44 20.63 13.86
C PHE A 221 -9.37 21.70 14.02
N GLN A 222 -9.75 22.92 13.66
CA GLN A 222 -8.99 24.11 13.97
C GLN A 222 -9.78 24.98 14.94
N ALA A 223 -9.17 25.40 16.04
CA ALA A 223 -9.80 26.25 17.04
C ALA A 223 -8.82 27.34 17.52
N ALA A 224 -9.34 28.50 17.89
CA ALA A 224 -8.54 29.55 18.53
C ALA A 224 -9.04 29.81 19.95
N PHE A 225 -8.11 30.17 20.84
CA PHE A 225 -8.40 30.38 22.26
C PHE A 225 -7.86 31.74 22.75
N ASN A 226 -8.58 32.36 23.71
CA ASN A 226 -8.12 33.57 24.39
C ASN A 226 -7.10 33.30 25.51
N ARG A 227 -6.87 32.02 25.81
CA ARG A 227 -5.96 31.55 26.87
C ARG A 227 -5.05 30.47 26.32
N GLU A 228 -4.03 30.14 27.05
CA GLU A 228 -3.26 28.92 26.80
C GLU A 228 -4.10 27.70 27.20
N VAL A 229 -4.12 26.68 26.33
CA VAL A 229 -4.76 25.39 26.56
C VAL A 229 -3.68 24.39 26.92
N GLY A 230 -3.81 23.78 28.08
CA GLY A 230 -2.81 22.81 28.56
C GLY A 230 -2.86 21.46 27.83
N ALA A 231 -1.73 20.76 27.82
CA ALA A 231 -1.65 19.43 27.19
C ALA A 231 -2.67 18.41 27.80
N GLU A 232 -2.96 18.53 29.08
CA GLU A 232 -3.95 17.67 29.76
C GLU A 232 -5.37 17.88 29.21
N GLU A 233 -5.73 19.11 28.85
CA GLU A 233 -7.05 19.46 28.28
C GLU A 233 -7.19 18.92 26.84
N LEU A 234 -6.08 18.65 26.15
CA LEU A 234 -6.02 18.14 24.79
C LEU A 234 -5.63 16.64 24.74
N ALA A 235 -5.62 15.95 25.87
CA ALA A 235 -5.23 14.54 25.97
C ALA A 235 -6.14 13.58 25.17
N PHE A 236 -7.34 14.03 24.75
CA PHE A 236 -8.23 13.28 23.87
C PHE A 236 -7.83 13.34 22.39
N CYS A 237 -6.88 14.20 22.02
CA CYS A 237 -6.39 14.34 20.64
C CYS A 237 -5.33 13.30 20.33
N MET A 238 -5.36 12.80 19.09
CA MET A 238 -4.29 11.93 18.54
C MET A 238 -3.03 12.74 18.25
N SER A 239 -3.21 13.95 17.69
CA SER A 239 -2.15 14.90 17.45
C SER A 239 -2.62 16.34 17.65
N VAL A 240 -1.70 17.19 18.05
CA VAL A 240 -1.95 18.62 18.29
C VAL A 240 -0.82 19.40 17.65
N SER A 241 -1.15 20.43 16.87
CA SER A 241 -0.19 21.43 16.43
C SER A 241 -0.70 22.83 16.77
N GLN A 242 0.19 23.70 17.24
CA GLN A 242 -0.18 25.04 17.66
C GLN A 242 0.63 26.09 16.89
N THR A 243 -0.06 27.07 16.35
CA THR A 243 0.55 28.25 15.71
C THR A 243 -0.07 29.50 16.30
N GLY A 244 0.64 30.12 17.23
CA GLY A 244 0.15 31.27 17.98
C GLY A 244 -1.06 30.88 18.85
N ARG A 245 -2.23 31.49 18.58
CA ARG A 245 -3.49 31.22 19.30
C ARG A 245 -4.36 30.16 18.65
N VAL A 246 -3.94 29.64 17.49
CA VAL A 246 -4.67 28.64 16.72
C VAL A 246 -4.10 27.28 17.03
N ILE A 247 -4.97 26.35 17.41
CA ILE A 247 -4.64 24.95 17.67
C ILE A 247 -5.34 24.11 16.62
N GLN A 248 -4.59 23.27 15.92
CA GLN A 248 -5.12 22.21 15.08
C GLN A 248 -5.07 20.88 15.85
N MET A 249 -6.16 20.17 15.83
CA MET A 249 -6.39 18.95 16.60
C MET A 249 -6.86 17.85 15.66
N THR A 250 -6.19 16.71 15.67
CA THR A 250 -6.69 15.48 15.02
C THR A 250 -7.26 14.58 16.09
N VAL A 251 -8.50 14.15 15.94
CA VAL A 251 -9.23 13.41 16.98
C VAL A 251 -9.99 12.25 16.34
N ARG A 252 -9.96 11.09 16.99
CA ARG A 252 -10.74 9.92 16.60
C ARG A 252 -12.01 9.83 17.42
N GLY A 253 -13.15 9.60 16.79
CA GLY A 253 -14.44 9.36 17.46
C GLY A 253 -15.62 9.95 16.71
N ASP A 254 -16.75 10.03 17.40
CA ASP A 254 -17.94 10.69 16.86
C ASP A 254 -17.75 12.21 16.80
N LYS A 255 -18.11 12.80 15.66
CA LYS A 255 -17.92 14.23 15.39
C LYS A 255 -18.63 15.13 16.40
N GLU A 256 -19.85 14.78 16.79
CA GLU A 256 -20.64 15.60 17.71
C GLU A 256 -20.05 15.56 19.11
N GLU A 257 -19.61 14.38 19.59
CA GLU A 257 -18.93 14.24 20.88
C GLU A 257 -17.61 15.01 20.92
N ILE A 258 -16.83 14.99 19.81
CA ILE A 258 -15.59 15.72 19.70
C ILE A 258 -15.83 17.23 19.76
N LEU A 259 -16.82 17.72 19.00
CA LEU A 259 -17.19 19.14 19.00
C LEU A 259 -17.63 19.60 20.40
N GLN A 260 -18.40 18.79 21.15
CA GLN A 260 -18.77 19.10 22.52
C GLN A 260 -17.56 19.25 23.45
N LYS A 261 -16.57 18.34 23.32
CA LYS A 261 -15.32 18.42 24.09
C LYS A 261 -14.53 19.69 23.77
N ILE A 262 -14.41 20.04 22.48
CA ILE A 262 -13.71 21.27 22.07
C ILE A 262 -14.45 22.52 22.54
N GLN A 263 -15.78 22.56 22.44
CA GLN A 263 -16.63 23.68 22.91
C GLN A 263 -16.52 23.89 24.40
N ALA A 264 -16.39 22.82 25.19
CA ALA A 264 -16.21 22.91 26.66
C ALA A 264 -14.90 23.65 27.02
N LEU A 265 -13.93 23.76 26.15
CA LEU A 265 -12.71 24.52 26.34
C LEU A 265 -12.90 26.05 26.10
N ASN A 266 -14.11 26.49 25.69
CA ASN A 266 -14.46 27.85 25.38
C ASN A 266 -13.59 28.49 24.27
N PRO A 267 -13.54 27.92 23.06
CA PRO A 267 -12.82 28.50 21.94
C PRO A 267 -13.50 29.80 21.43
N LEU A 268 -12.71 30.68 20.81
CA LEU A 268 -13.22 31.84 20.08
C LEU A 268 -13.95 31.43 18.81
N PHE A 269 -13.43 30.41 18.15
CA PHE A 269 -14.07 29.72 17.03
C PHE A 269 -13.57 28.26 17.01
N VAL A 270 -14.34 27.40 16.37
CA VAL A 270 -13.97 26.03 16.03
C VAL A 270 -14.53 25.73 14.64
N GLU A 271 -13.72 25.15 13.79
CA GLU A 271 -14.13 24.68 12.47
C GLU A 271 -13.46 23.34 12.16
N GLU A 272 -14.16 22.49 11.44
CA GLU A 272 -13.57 21.28 10.87
C GLU A 272 -12.84 21.62 9.58
N ILE A 273 -11.63 21.14 9.41
CA ILE A 273 -10.82 21.34 8.23
C ILE A 273 -10.56 19.99 7.54
N PRO A 274 -10.42 19.99 6.20
CA PRO A 274 -10.08 18.77 5.46
C PRO A 274 -8.82 18.12 6.03
N MET A 275 -8.80 16.81 6.04
CA MET A 275 -7.66 15.99 6.43
C MET A 275 -7.38 14.99 5.32
N ASP A 276 -6.11 14.84 4.93
CA ASP A 276 -5.68 13.82 3.99
C ASP A 276 -5.21 12.55 4.71
N PHE A 277 -5.02 11.48 3.95
CA PHE A 277 -4.58 10.19 4.50
C PHE A 277 -3.17 10.28 5.13
N GLU A 278 -2.31 11.14 4.63
CA GLU A 278 -0.97 11.36 5.19
C GLU A 278 -1.05 11.96 6.60
N GLU A 279 -1.95 12.91 6.80
CA GLU A 279 -2.20 13.52 8.13
C GLU A 279 -2.82 12.52 9.12
N MET A 280 -3.76 11.69 8.65
CA MET A 280 -4.31 10.58 9.44
C MET A 280 -3.20 9.63 9.88
N PHE A 281 -2.35 9.22 8.94
CA PHE A 281 -1.21 8.34 9.21
C PHE A 281 -0.25 8.92 10.25
N ILE A 282 0.14 10.20 10.09
CA ILE A 282 1.00 10.89 11.05
C ILE A 282 0.36 10.90 12.44
N GLY A 283 -0.93 11.18 12.53
CA GLY A 283 -1.70 11.14 13.77
C GLY A 283 -1.68 9.75 14.43
N GLU A 284 -1.86 8.68 13.65
CA GLU A 284 -1.77 7.30 14.14
C GLU A 284 -0.36 6.96 14.68
N VAL A 285 0.67 7.31 13.95
CA VAL A 285 2.06 7.05 14.33
C VAL A 285 2.45 7.84 15.60
N GLN A 286 2.03 9.11 15.69
CA GLN A 286 2.28 9.96 16.85
C GLN A 286 1.53 9.48 18.10
N SER A 287 0.24 9.09 17.95
CA SER A 287 -0.56 8.59 19.08
C SER A 287 0.02 7.33 19.72
N ARG A 288 0.80 6.56 18.98
CA ARG A 288 1.50 5.34 19.44
C ARG A 288 2.92 5.58 19.93
N GLY A 289 3.39 6.83 19.93
CA GLY A 289 4.71 7.22 20.46
C GLY A 289 5.89 6.88 19.53
N TYR A 290 5.67 6.64 18.26
CA TYR A 290 6.73 6.31 17.28
C TYR A 290 7.45 7.52 16.68
N MET A 291 6.93 8.73 16.85
CA MET A 291 7.61 9.99 16.54
C MET A 291 7.66 10.85 17.81
N LYS A 292 8.87 11.13 18.29
CA LYS A 292 9.13 12.20 19.25
C LYS A 292 9.66 13.42 18.52
#